data_2e5def1b50eced202fc83df3941bc623
#
_entry.id   2e5def1b50eced202fc83df3941bc623
#
_cell.length_a   1.000
_cell.length_b   1.000
_cell.length_c   1.000
_cell.angle_alpha   90.00
_cell.angle_beta   90.00
_cell.angle_gamma   90.00
#
_symmetry.space_group_name_H-M   'P 1'
#
loop_
_entity.id
_entity.type
_entity.pdbx_description
1 polymer ?
#
loop_
_entity_poly.entity_id
_entity_poly.type
_entity_poly.pdbx_seq_one_letter_code
_entity_poly.pdbx_strand_id
1 'polypeptide(L)'
;MQETNEVVEKAKDFWAKFSNQVIYVGSAVIIVGGLWLAYSNFIQKPKEAKADDLLFPVEGLFDKMAQTGFSKDSVNIVLNGGNGIAGVLKIASTYSSTPAGNRAKYIAGACYLHTGDYANAVKELKDFSTKATQVQSAAYSMLGDAYAELNNNDDAFTYYKKSASVNDKDEFSASEGYFKAALFAQTTGKTSDAIELFQKVRDDYPNSAHARDIDKYLAQLGVLN
;
A
#
# COMPACT_ATOMS: atom_id res chain seq x y z
N MET A 1 -21.73 -47.44 -27.25
CA MET A 1 -23.18 -47.20 -27.06
C MET A 1 -23.71 -47.53 -25.66
N GLN A 2 -23.19 -48.53 -24.93
CA GLN A 2 -23.64 -48.86 -23.55
C GLN A 2 -23.20 -47.83 -22.52
N GLU A 3 -21.95 -47.34 -22.56
CA GLU A 3 -21.44 -46.33 -21.61
C GLU A 3 -22.17 -44.95 -21.68
N THR A 4 -22.59 -44.54 -22.90
CA THR A 4 -23.36 -43.28 -23.07
C THR A 4 -24.75 -43.37 -22.45
N ASN A 5 -25.37 -44.57 -22.45
CA ASN A 5 -26.69 -44.74 -21.84
C ASN A 5 -26.62 -44.72 -20.30
N GLU A 6 -25.57 -45.28 -19.69
CA GLU A 6 -25.39 -45.27 -18.23
C GLU A 6 -25.13 -43.89 -17.68
N VAL A 7 -24.36 -43.03 -18.39
CA VAL A 7 -24.13 -41.63 -18.00
C VAL A 7 -25.43 -40.81 -18.07
N VAL A 8 -26.25 -41.05 -19.10
CA VAL A 8 -27.55 -40.36 -19.27
C VAL A 8 -28.55 -40.78 -18.18
N GLU A 9 -28.57 -42.05 -17.79
CA GLU A 9 -29.45 -42.53 -16.69
C GLU A 9 -29.02 -41.94 -15.35
N LYS A 10 -27.73 -41.95 -15.01
CA LYS A 10 -27.20 -41.33 -13.80
C LYS A 10 -27.49 -39.81 -13.74
N ALA A 11 -27.42 -39.12 -14.88
CA ALA A 11 -27.78 -37.71 -14.95
C ALA A 11 -29.27 -37.47 -14.74
N LYS A 12 -30.16 -38.33 -15.26
CA LYS A 12 -31.61 -38.23 -15.02
C LYS A 12 -31.96 -38.50 -13.56
N ASP A 13 -31.37 -39.52 -12.96
CA ASP A 13 -31.59 -39.85 -11.54
C ASP A 13 -31.09 -38.73 -10.61
N PHE A 14 -29.91 -38.17 -10.90
CA PHE A 14 -29.40 -37.02 -10.20
C PHE A 14 -30.37 -35.80 -10.30
N TRP A 15 -30.85 -35.51 -11.52
CA TRP A 15 -31.77 -34.39 -11.74
C TRP A 15 -33.12 -34.63 -11.04
N ALA A 16 -33.69 -35.84 -11.13
CA ALA A 16 -34.93 -36.18 -10.45
C ALA A 16 -34.84 -36.03 -8.92
N LYS A 17 -33.65 -36.32 -8.35
CA LYS A 17 -33.43 -36.25 -6.91
C LYS A 17 -33.08 -34.84 -6.41
N PHE A 18 -32.35 -34.05 -7.19
CA PHE A 18 -31.73 -32.81 -6.75
C PHE A 18 -32.20 -31.56 -7.52
N SER A 19 -33.12 -31.68 -8.48
CA SER A 19 -33.55 -30.55 -9.33
C SER A 19 -33.99 -29.31 -8.52
N ASN A 20 -34.77 -29.51 -7.48
CA ASN A 20 -35.24 -28.40 -6.66
C ASN A 20 -34.09 -27.69 -5.93
N GLN A 21 -33.14 -28.46 -5.37
CA GLN A 21 -31.95 -27.87 -4.72
C GLN A 21 -31.06 -27.11 -5.73
N VAL A 22 -30.85 -27.69 -6.91
CA VAL A 22 -30.08 -27.06 -7.99
C VAL A 22 -30.75 -25.76 -8.46
N ILE A 23 -32.07 -25.76 -8.61
CA ILE A 23 -32.84 -24.58 -8.99
C ILE A 23 -32.75 -23.50 -7.90
N TYR A 24 -32.95 -23.86 -6.62
CA TYR A 24 -32.84 -22.88 -5.53
C TYR A 24 -31.46 -22.29 -5.40
N VAL A 25 -30.39 -23.11 -5.45
CA VAL A 25 -29.00 -22.63 -5.39
C VAL A 25 -28.69 -21.78 -6.62
N GLY A 26 -29.06 -22.23 -7.83
CA GLY A 26 -28.86 -21.47 -9.05
C GLY A 26 -29.57 -20.11 -9.03
N SER A 27 -30.83 -20.09 -8.58
CA SER A 27 -31.59 -18.83 -8.43
C SER A 27 -30.94 -17.90 -7.41
N ALA A 28 -30.48 -18.42 -6.28
CA ALA A 28 -29.79 -17.61 -5.26
C ALA A 28 -28.51 -16.97 -5.83
N VAL A 29 -27.70 -17.75 -6.58
CA VAL A 29 -26.47 -17.23 -7.23
C VAL A 29 -26.81 -16.13 -8.25
N ILE A 30 -27.86 -16.29 -9.05
CA ILE A 30 -28.28 -15.29 -10.03
C ILE A 30 -28.76 -14.00 -9.33
N ILE A 31 -29.53 -14.13 -8.25
CA ILE A 31 -30.04 -12.98 -7.48
C ILE A 31 -28.86 -12.23 -6.84
N VAL A 32 -27.95 -12.92 -6.18
CA VAL A 32 -26.77 -12.30 -5.55
C VAL A 32 -25.88 -11.63 -6.61
N GLY A 33 -25.64 -12.31 -7.74
CA GLY A 33 -24.88 -11.73 -8.86
C GLY A 33 -25.53 -10.51 -9.46
N GLY A 34 -26.87 -10.54 -9.65
CA GLY A 34 -27.65 -9.41 -10.15
C GLY A 34 -27.65 -8.21 -9.19
N LEU A 35 -27.82 -8.45 -7.89
CA LEU A 35 -27.72 -7.40 -6.86
C LEU A 35 -26.32 -6.80 -6.80
N TRP A 36 -25.26 -7.62 -6.91
CA TRP A 36 -23.90 -7.16 -6.94
C TRP A 36 -23.62 -6.29 -8.19
N LEU A 37 -24.08 -6.70 -9.36
CA LEU A 37 -23.94 -5.92 -10.60
C LEU A 37 -24.70 -4.59 -10.52
N ALA A 38 -25.92 -4.60 -9.97
CA ALA A 38 -26.71 -3.38 -9.76
C ALA A 38 -25.98 -2.43 -8.79
N TYR A 39 -25.54 -2.92 -7.64
CA TYR A 39 -24.76 -2.13 -6.68
C TYR A 39 -23.48 -1.55 -7.31
N SER A 40 -22.72 -2.39 -8.03
CA SER A 40 -21.47 -1.96 -8.68
C SER A 40 -21.70 -0.85 -9.70
N ASN A 41 -22.73 -0.98 -10.59
CA ASN A 41 -22.94 -0.02 -11.67
C ASN A 41 -23.65 1.26 -11.23
N PHE A 42 -24.62 1.18 -10.30
CA PHE A 42 -25.45 2.31 -9.94
C PHE A 42 -24.99 3.04 -8.68
N ILE A 43 -24.19 2.41 -7.83
CA ILE A 43 -23.72 3.02 -6.57
C ILE A 43 -22.19 3.17 -6.58
N GLN A 44 -21.45 2.07 -6.78
CA GLN A 44 -19.99 2.08 -6.61
C GLN A 44 -19.28 2.90 -7.70
N LYS A 45 -19.58 2.65 -8.98
CA LYS A 45 -18.93 3.38 -10.09
C LYS A 45 -19.19 4.89 -10.08
N PRO A 46 -20.43 5.39 -9.89
CA PRO A 46 -20.67 6.83 -9.76
C PRO A 46 -19.98 7.45 -8.56
N LYS A 47 -19.91 6.72 -7.43
CA LYS A 47 -19.19 7.15 -6.24
C LYS A 47 -17.69 7.27 -6.49
N GLU A 48 -17.11 6.29 -7.20
CA GLU A 48 -15.70 6.29 -7.60
C GLU A 48 -15.38 7.44 -8.54
N ALA A 49 -16.14 7.62 -9.62
CA ALA A 49 -15.96 8.72 -10.55
C ALA A 49 -15.98 10.09 -9.86
N LYS A 50 -16.96 10.30 -8.95
CA LYS A 50 -17.01 11.55 -8.18
C LYS A 50 -15.82 11.72 -7.24
N ALA A 51 -15.32 10.65 -6.65
CA ALA A 51 -14.15 10.70 -5.79
C ALA A 51 -12.87 11.03 -6.60
N ASP A 52 -12.73 10.47 -7.80
CA ASP A 52 -11.62 10.76 -8.71
C ASP A 52 -11.66 12.22 -9.18
N ASP A 53 -12.84 12.74 -9.57
CA ASP A 53 -13.01 14.16 -9.98
C ASP A 53 -12.59 15.12 -8.85
N LEU A 54 -12.88 14.78 -7.60
CA LEU A 54 -12.50 15.60 -6.44
C LEU A 54 -11.01 15.47 -6.11
N LEU A 55 -10.43 14.30 -6.30
CA LEU A 55 -9.02 14.04 -5.97
C LEU A 55 -8.05 14.61 -7.01
N PHE A 56 -8.42 14.60 -8.28
CA PHE A 56 -7.54 15.01 -9.38
C PHE A 56 -6.85 16.37 -9.18
N PRO A 57 -7.56 17.49 -8.83
CA PRO A 57 -6.90 18.76 -8.60
C PRO A 57 -5.98 18.75 -7.35
N VAL A 58 -6.28 17.90 -6.38
CA VAL A 58 -5.44 17.74 -5.17
C VAL A 58 -4.15 17.01 -5.50
N GLU A 59 -4.22 15.94 -6.30
CA GLU A 59 -3.04 15.21 -6.79
C GLU A 59 -2.11 16.16 -7.55
N GLY A 60 -2.63 17.01 -8.44
CA GLY A 60 -1.82 18.01 -9.14
C GLY A 60 -1.14 19.02 -8.22
N LEU A 61 -1.81 19.43 -7.14
CA LEU A 61 -1.19 20.31 -6.13
C LEU A 61 -0.13 19.55 -5.32
N PHE A 62 -0.39 18.32 -4.93
CA PHE A 62 0.55 17.48 -4.21
C PHE A 62 1.82 17.20 -5.02
N ASP A 63 1.68 16.86 -6.31
CA ASP A 63 2.81 16.66 -7.23
C ASP A 63 3.66 17.93 -7.38
N LYS A 64 3.01 19.10 -7.44
CA LYS A 64 3.73 20.38 -7.42
C LYS A 64 4.50 20.56 -6.12
N MET A 65 3.90 20.26 -4.98
CA MET A 65 4.56 20.35 -3.67
C MET A 65 5.75 19.40 -3.57
N ALA A 66 5.67 18.20 -4.13
CA ALA A 66 6.78 17.25 -4.17
C ALA A 66 8.00 17.80 -4.94
N GLN A 67 7.78 18.68 -5.93
CA GLN A 67 8.85 19.33 -6.71
C GLN A 67 9.35 20.64 -6.10
N THR A 68 8.48 21.40 -5.45
CA THR A 68 8.78 22.79 -4.97
C THR A 68 8.93 22.91 -3.48
N GLY A 69 8.62 21.86 -2.74
CA GLY A 69 8.61 21.83 -1.27
C GLY A 69 7.21 21.94 -0.66
N PHE A 70 7.08 21.41 0.55
CA PHE A 70 5.83 21.34 1.33
C PHE A 70 5.65 22.59 2.19
N SER A 71 5.11 23.67 1.61
CA SER A 71 4.75 24.85 2.40
C SER A 71 3.54 24.57 3.29
N LYS A 72 3.48 25.19 4.47
CA LYS A 72 2.35 25.03 5.41
C LYS A 72 1.00 25.36 4.78
N ASP A 73 0.94 26.40 3.97
CA ASP A 73 -0.30 26.84 3.31
C ASP A 73 -0.77 25.82 2.27
N SER A 74 0.15 25.32 1.43
CA SER A 74 -0.17 24.30 0.44
C SER A 74 -0.58 22.99 1.10
N VAL A 75 0.11 22.56 2.15
CA VAL A 75 -0.27 21.37 2.93
C VAL A 75 -1.66 21.54 3.54
N ASN A 76 -1.97 22.71 4.11
CA ASN A 76 -3.30 22.95 4.66
C ASN A 76 -4.40 22.88 3.60
N ILE A 77 -4.16 23.40 2.39
CA ILE A 77 -5.12 23.29 1.26
C ILE A 77 -5.29 21.82 0.86
N VAL A 78 -4.20 21.06 0.75
CA VAL A 78 -4.28 19.62 0.42
C VAL A 78 -5.05 18.84 1.49
N LEU A 79 -4.75 19.06 2.77
CA LEU A 79 -5.40 18.33 3.86
C LEU A 79 -6.88 18.72 4.03
N ASN A 80 -7.17 20.01 4.12
CA ASN A 80 -8.47 20.52 4.57
C ASN A 80 -9.34 21.08 3.45
N GLY A 81 -8.75 21.34 2.29
CA GLY A 81 -9.40 22.01 1.17
C GLY A 81 -9.23 23.54 1.21
N GLY A 82 -9.52 24.15 0.09
CA GLY A 82 -9.43 25.60 -0.11
C GLY A 82 -9.26 25.94 -1.59
N ASN A 83 -9.51 27.20 -1.96
CA ASN A 83 -9.37 27.66 -3.35
C ASN A 83 -10.14 26.82 -4.39
N GLY A 84 -11.32 26.30 -4.02
CA GLY A 84 -12.12 25.44 -4.87
C GLY A 84 -11.69 23.96 -4.92
N ILE A 85 -10.67 23.58 -4.16
CA ILE A 85 -10.15 22.21 -4.06
C ILE A 85 -10.72 21.52 -2.83
N ALA A 86 -11.17 20.28 -2.96
CA ALA A 86 -11.61 19.46 -1.83
C ALA A 86 -10.42 18.91 -1.07
N GLY A 87 -10.45 18.95 0.28
CA GLY A 87 -9.37 18.39 1.10
C GLY A 87 -9.34 16.86 1.09
N VAL A 88 -8.13 16.29 1.10
CA VAL A 88 -7.94 14.82 1.09
C VAL A 88 -8.55 14.14 2.30
N LEU A 89 -8.61 14.78 3.47
CA LEU A 89 -9.23 14.21 4.67
C LEU A 89 -10.72 13.96 4.47
N LYS A 90 -11.43 14.90 3.80
CA LYS A 90 -12.83 14.74 3.45
C LYS A 90 -13.01 13.64 2.39
N ILE A 91 -12.11 13.60 1.39
CA ILE A 91 -12.17 12.57 0.34
C ILE A 91 -11.92 11.18 0.95
N ALA A 92 -10.88 11.02 1.76
CA ALA A 92 -10.53 9.78 2.43
C ALA A 92 -11.67 9.24 3.31
N SER A 93 -12.35 10.11 4.06
CA SER A 93 -13.46 9.71 4.92
C SER A 93 -14.75 9.41 4.15
N THR A 94 -15.15 10.29 3.22
CA THR A 94 -16.42 10.17 2.49
C THR A 94 -16.40 9.04 1.45
N TYR A 95 -15.24 8.84 0.82
CA TYR A 95 -15.04 7.89 -0.27
C TYR A 95 -14.09 6.76 0.11
N SER A 96 -14.03 6.38 1.39
CA SER A 96 -13.10 5.37 1.93
C SER A 96 -13.14 4.01 1.22
N SER A 97 -14.27 3.65 0.60
CA SER A 97 -14.44 2.41 -0.17
C SER A 97 -14.00 2.50 -1.64
N THR A 98 -13.45 3.64 -2.08
CA THR A 98 -13.01 3.86 -3.45
C THR A 98 -11.48 3.90 -3.56
N PRO A 99 -10.90 3.60 -4.74
CA PRO A 99 -9.48 3.79 -4.99
C PRO A 99 -9.00 5.22 -4.72
N ALA A 100 -9.80 6.23 -5.11
CA ALA A 100 -9.49 7.64 -4.84
C ALA A 100 -9.43 7.94 -3.33
N GLY A 101 -10.38 7.43 -2.54
CA GLY A 101 -10.35 7.57 -1.08
C GLY A 101 -9.12 6.92 -0.46
N ASN A 102 -8.69 5.78 -1.00
CA ASN A 102 -7.46 5.14 -0.57
C ASN A 102 -6.20 5.95 -0.94
N ARG A 103 -6.13 6.52 -2.16
CA ARG A 103 -5.02 7.42 -2.56
C ARG A 103 -4.99 8.70 -1.71
N ALA A 104 -6.17 9.22 -1.35
CA ALA A 104 -6.28 10.38 -0.47
C ALA A 104 -5.63 10.14 0.91
N LYS A 105 -5.69 8.92 1.46
CA LYS A 105 -4.98 8.55 2.70
C LYS A 105 -3.47 8.62 2.55
N TYR A 106 -2.93 8.13 1.42
CA TYR A 106 -1.50 8.22 1.13
C TYR A 106 -1.03 9.67 1.11
N ILE A 107 -1.76 10.54 0.39
CA ILE A 107 -1.45 11.97 0.30
C ILE A 107 -1.56 12.63 1.68
N ALA A 108 -2.60 12.33 2.45
CA ALA A 108 -2.75 12.85 3.81
C ALA A 108 -1.58 12.44 4.71
N GLY A 109 -1.21 11.16 4.69
CA GLY A 109 -0.09 10.64 5.45
C GLY A 109 1.24 11.29 5.10
N ALA A 110 1.51 11.47 3.80
CA ALA A 110 2.70 12.19 3.35
C ALA A 110 2.71 13.66 3.81
N CYS A 111 1.57 14.37 3.70
CA CYS A 111 1.44 15.74 4.19
C CYS A 111 1.69 15.85 5.70
N TYR A 112 1.12 14.95 6.49
CA TYR A 112 1.33 14.90 7.94
C TYR A 112 2.79 14.63 8.30
N LEU A 113 3.44 13.68 7.59
CA LEU A 113 4.86 13.40 7.80
C LEU A 113 5.71 14.64 7.57
N HIS A 114 5.51 15.37 6.47
CA HIS A 114 6.26 16.58 6.13
C HIS A 114 6.00 17.75 7.08
N THR A 115 4.89 17.77 7.81
CA THR A 115 4.57 18.80 8.79
C THR A 115 4.89 18.43 10.23
N GLY A 116 5.44 17.23 10.46
CA GLY A 116 5.81 16.74 11.79
C GLY A 116 4.63 16.20 12.62
N ASP A 117 3.46 16.01 12.01
CA ASP A 117 2.32 15.38 12.67
C ASP A 117 2.38 13.86 12.48
N TYR A 118 3.38 13.24 13.09
CA TYR A 118 3.71 11.83 12.90
C TYR A 118 2.60 10.88 13.33
N ALA A 119 1.83 11.24 14.36
CA ALA A 119 0.72 10.42 14.83
C ALA A 119 -0.39 10.28 13.77
N ASN A 120 -0.76 11.41 13.14
CA ASN A 120 -1.72 11.39 12.05
C ASN A 120 -1.14 10.80 10.76
N ALA A 121 0.16 10.97 10.49
CA ALA A 121 0.84 10.29 9.39
C ALA A 121 0.72 8.75 9.53
N VAL A 122 1.02 8.21 10.70
CA VAL A 122 0.86 6.77 10.99
C VAL A 122 -0.58 6.33 10.78
N LYS A 123 -1.56 7.07 11.30
CA LYS A 123 -2.98 6.73 11.17
C LYS A 123 -3.40 6.58 9.71
N GLU A 124 -3.12 7.57 8.88
CA GLU A 124 -3.55 7.57 7.49
C GLU A 124 -2.78 6.53 6.64
N LEU A 125 -1.45 6.41 6.83
CA LEU A 125 -0.62 5.46 6.09
C LEU A 125 -0.90 3.99 6.44
N LYS A 126 -1.26 3.67 7.69
CA LYS A 126 -1.63 2.29 8.07
C LYS A 126 -2.90 1.81 7.39
N ASP A 127 -3.79 2.72 7.10
CA ASP A 127 -5.06 2.45 6.42
C ASP A 127 -4.94 2.46 4.89
N PHE A 128 -3.76 2.78 4.36
CA PHE A 128 -3.45 2.76 2.92
C PHE A 128 -2.94 1.39 2.48
N SER A 129 -3.38 0.93 1.31
CA SER A 129 -2.81 -0.26 0.67
C SER A 129 -2.96 -0.21 -0.85
N THR A 130 -1.96 -0.74 -1.57
CA THR A 130 -1.99 -0.79 -3.03
C THR A 130 -1.25 -2.01 -3.57
N LYS A 131 -1.61 -2.44 -4.80
CA LYS A 131 -0.85 -3.44 -5.56
C LYS A 131 0.33 -2.85 -6.32
N ALA A 132 0.41 -1.52 -6.44
CA ALA A 132 1.56 -0.82 -7.01
C ALA A 132 2.73 -0.90 -6.02
N THR A 133 3.65 -1.81 -6.27
CA THR A 133 4.71 -2.21 -5.31
C THR A 133 5.60 -1.06 -4.88
N GLN A 134 5.98 -0.18 -5.80
CA GLN A 134 6.80 1.00 -5.50
C GLN A 134 6.08 1.99 -4.57
N VAL A 135 4.78 2.24 -4.81
CA VAL A 135 3.97 3.11 -3.95
C VAL A 135 3.74 2.49 -2.57
N GLN A 136 3.53 1.16 -2.51
CA GLN A 136 3.40 0.45 -1.24
C GLN A 136 4.70 0.45 -0.45
N SER A 137 5.85 0.28 -1.12
CA SER A 137 7.17 0.39 -0.53
C SER A 137 7.40 1.79 0.05
N ALA A 138 7.08 2.84 -0.72
CA ALA A 138 7.16 4.23 -0.25
C ALA A 138 6.27 4.49 0.98
N ALA A 139 5.03 3.97 1.00
CA ALA A 139 4.13 4.10 2.13
C ALA A 139 4.69 3.43 3.40
N TYR A 140 5.30 2.24 3.27
CA TYR A 140 5.95 1.58 4.40
C TYR A 140 7.21 2.32 4.85
N SER A 141 8.00 2.89 3.93
CA SER A 141 9.15 3.73 4.30
C SER A 141 8.71 4.95 5.11
N MET A 142 7.65 5.65 4.66
CA MET A 142 7.07 6.78 5.40
C MET A 142 6.52 6.38 6.77
N LEU A 143 5.93 5.18 6.90
CA LEU A 143 5.52 4.64 8.21
C LEU A 143 6.74 4.40 9.11
N GLY A 144 7.82 3.88 8.56
CA GLY A 144 9.09 3.73 9.27
C GLY A 144 9.59 5.08 9.78
N ASP A 145 9.62 6.10 8.91
CA ASP A 145 10.04 7.45 9.25
C ASP A 145 9.15 8.03 10.38
N ALA A 146 7.82 7.93 10.25
CA ALA A 146 6.88 8.45 11.26
C ALA A 146 7.01 7.74 12.62
N TYR A 147 7.20 6.42 12.64
CA TYR A 147 7.43 5.69 13.88
C TYR A 147 8.78 6.00 14.53
N ALA A 148 9.82 6.22 13.73
CA ALA A 148 11.13 6.63 14.23
C ALA A 148 11.04 7.98 14.96
N GLU A 149 10.35 8.94 14.38
CA GLU A 149 10.11 10.26 14.98
C GLU A 149 9.24 10.21 16.24
N LEU A 150 8.37 9.21 16.34
CA LEU A 150 7.60 8.91 17.56
C LEU A 150 8.39 8.11 18.60
N ASN A 151 9.68 7.83 18.36
CA ASN A 151 10.54 6.98 19.19
C ASN A 151 10.02 5.53 19.36
N ASN A 152 9.18 5.08 18.45
CA ASN A 152 8.74 3.68 18.38
C ASN A 152 9.67 2.87 17.47
N ASN A 153 10.86 2.55 18.01
CA ASN A 153 11.95 1.96 17.24
C ASN A 153 11.64 0.57 16.67
N ASP A 154 10.82 -0.22 17.35
CA ASP A 154 10.48 -1.58 16.89
C ASP A 154 9.53 -1.56 15.69
N ASP A 155 8.51 -0.72 15.74
CA ASP A 155 7.64 -0.52 14.57
C ASP A 155 8.39 0.15 13.42
N ALA A 156 9.22 1.17 13.69
CA ALA A 156 10.04 1.83 12.67
C ALA A 156 10.90 0.81 11.90
N PHE A 157 11.66 0.00 12.61
CA PHE A 157 12.49 -1.05 12.03
C PHE A 157 11.66 -2.07 11.23
N THR A 158 10.52 -2.47 11.78
CA THR A 158 9.60 -3.40 11.10
C THR A 158 9.09 -2.83 9.78
N TYR A 159 8.71 -1.56 9.75
CA TYR A 159 8.18 -0.94 8.54
C TYR A 159 9.26 -0.64 7.49
N TYR A 160 10.49 -0.28 7.88
CA TYR A 160 11.61 -0.20 6.94
C TYR A 160 11.90 -1.57 6.28
N LYS A 161 11.91 -2.66 7.03
CA LYS A 161 12.04 -4.01 6.47
C LYS A 161 10.87 -4.37 5.55
N LYS A 162 9.64 -4.00 5.91
CA LYS A 162 8.48 -4.19 5.05
C LYS A 162 8.61 -3.42 3.74
N SER A 163 9.11 -2.18 3.76
CA SER A 163 9.29 -1.40 2.53
C SER A 163 10.22 -2.09 1.55
N ALA A 164 11.29 -2.72 2.03
CA ALA A 164 12.22 -3.49 1.23
C ALA A 164 11.59 -4.76 0.63
N SER A 165 10.78 -5.45 1.42
CA SER A 165 10.26 -6.78 1.08
C SER A 165 8.97 -6.77 0.24
N VAL A 166 8.43 -5.61 -0.13
CA VAL A 166 7.24 -5.51 -1.00
C VAL A 166 7.50 -6.16 -2.37
N ASN A 167 8.70 -5.96 -2.90
CA ASN A 167 9.14 -6.55 -4.15
C ASN A 167 10.66 -6.72 -4.15
N ASP A 168 11.14 -7.85 -3.66
CA ASP A 168 12.57 -8.17 -3.58
C ASP A 168 13.28 -8.20 -4.95
N LYS A 169 12.52 -8.25 -6.05
CA LYS A 169 13.05 -8.23 -7.42
C LYS A 169 13.26 -6.81 -7.97
N ASP A 170 12.67 -5.81 -7.33
CA ASP A 170 12.89 -4.40 -7.68
C ASP A 170 14.15 -3.91 -6.94
N GLU A 171 15.29 -4.00 -7.63
CA GLU A 171 16.61 -3.65 -7.07
C GLU A 171 16.63 -2.25 -6.45
N PHE A 172 15.91 -1.29 -7.05
CA PHE A 172 15.85 0.08 -6.53
C PHE A 172 15.12 0.13 -5.18
N SER A 173 13.84 -0.26 -5.14
CA SER A 173 13.02 -0.15 -3.92
C SER A 173 13.50 -1.08 -2.81
N ALA A 174 13.96 -2.30 -3.15
CA ALA A 174 14.42 -3.26 -2.17
C ALA A 174 15.74 -2.81 -1.52
N SER A 175 16.74 -2.42 -2.31
CA SER A 175 18.02 -1.97 -1.77
C SER A 175 17.88 -0.71 -0.92
N GLU A 176 17.05 0.26 -1.34
CA GLU A 176 16.75 1.46 -0.56
C GLU A 176 16.13 1.11 0.79
N GLY A 177 15.11 0.25 0.79
CA GLY A 177 14.43 -0.17 2.01
C GLY A 177 15.34 -0.94 2.98
N TYR A 178 16.14 -1.90 2.48
CA TYR A 178 17.10 -2.61 3.32
C TYR A 178 18.23 -1.72 3.83
N PHE A 179 18.70 -0.78 3.01
CA PHE A 179 19.70 0.19 3.44
C PHE A 179 19.17 1.11 4.54
N LYS A 180 17.95 1.64 4.40
CA LYS A 180 17.30 2.42 5.46
C LYS A 180 17.12 1.60 6.75
N ALA A 181 16.67 0.35 6.63
CA ALA A 181 16.54 -0.53 7.78
C ALA A 181 17.88 -0.79 8.47
N ALA A 182 18.97 -0.98 7.70
CA ALA A 182 20.30 -1.19 8.22
C ALA A 182 20.84 0.04 8.97
N LEU A 183 20.69 1.23 8.38
CA LEU A 183 21.07 2.49 9.04
C LEU A 183 20.30 2.71 10.34
N PHE A 184 19.00 2.44 10.31
CA PHE A 184 18.16 2.57 11.50
C PHE A 184 18.57 1.57 12.59
N ALA A 185 18.85 0.32 12.21
CA ALA A 185 19.36 -0.70 13.13
C ALA A 185 20.72 -0.28 13.74
N GLN A 186 21.63 0.27 12.94
CA GLN A 186 22.90 0.79 13.41
C GLN A 186 22.72 1.91 14.43
N THR A 187 21.88 2.90 14.14
CA THR A 187 21.64 4.05 15.03
C THR A 187 20.92 3.69 16.32
N THR A 188 20.13 2.62 16.32
CA THR A 188 19.39 2.12 17.48
C THR A 188 20.12 1.00 18.24
N GLY A 189 21.38 0.70 17.89
CA GLY A 189 22.22 -0.27 18.58
C GLY A 189 21.90 -1.74 18.26
N LYS A 190 21.09 -2.01 17.25
CA LYS A 190 20.79 -3.36 16.74
C LYS A 190 21.92 -3.81 15.78
N THR A 191 23.15 -3.92 16.31
CA THR A 191 24.35 -4.10 15.48
C THR A 191 24.29 -5.35 14.59
N SER A 192 23.82 -6.47 15.11
CA SER A 192 23.70 -7.72 14.33
C SER A 192 22.75 -7.58 13.14
N ASP A 193 21.58 -6.96 13.39
CA ASP A 193 20.60 -6.70 12.32
C ASP A 193 21.18 -5.74 11.27
N ALA A 194 21.91 -4.70 11.70
CA ALA A 194 22.55 -3.76 10.78
C ALA A 194 23.56 -4.46 9.86
N ILE A 195 24.42 -5.31 10.42
CA ILE A 195 25.42 -6.08 9.66
C ILE A 195 24.72 -6.98 8.63
N GLU A 196 23.73 -7.76 9.05
CA GLU A 196 22.97 -8.66 8.17
C GLU A 196 22.35 -7.90 7.00
N LEU A 197 21.69 -6.78 7.30
CA LEU A 197 20.99 -6.00 6.27
C LEU A 197 21.96 -5.27 5.32
N PHE A 198 23.10 -4.77 5.81
CA PHE A 198 24.14 -4.22 4.94
C PHE A 198 24.73 -5.29 4.04
N GLN A 199 25.04 -6.47 4.56
CA GLN A 199 25.51 -7.60 3.75
C GLN A 199 24.48 -7.98 2.69
N LYS A 200 23.19 -8.02 3.06
CA LYS A 200 22.11 -8.29 2.12
C LYS A 200 22.06 -7.26 0.98
N VAL A 201 22.22 -5.96 1.26
CA VAL A 201 22.28 -4.94 0.20
C VAL A 201 23.47 -5.16 -0.72
N ARG A 202 24.66 -5.47 -0.17
CA ARG A 202 25.87 -5.72 -0.96
C ARG A 202 25.74 -6.96 -1.84
N ASP A 203 25.25 -8.07 -1.27
CA ASP A 203 25.32 -9.38 -1.91
C ASP A 203 24.13 -9.63 -2.86
N ASP A 204 22.91 -9.20 -2.48
CA ASP A 204 21.70 -9.42 -3.28
C ASP A 204 21.42 -8.28 -4.30
N TYR A 205 21.95 -7.07 -4.05
CA TYR A 205 21.69 -5.88 -4.87
C TYR A 205 22.98 -5.16 -5.30
N PRO A 206 23.93 -5.86 -5.94
CA PRO A 206 25.29 -5.34 -6.21
C PRO A 206 25.32 -4.15 -7.18
N ASN A 207 24.28 -3.97 -8.01
CA ASN A 207 24.20 -2.85 -8.95
C ASN A 207 23.47 -1.63 -8.36
N SER A 208 22.97 -1.72 -7.13
CA SER A 208 22.27 -0.60 -6.49
C SER A 208 23.23 0.54 -6.16
N ALA A 209 22.71 1.75 -6.05
CA ALA A 209 23.47 2.93 -5.67
C ALA A 209 24.18 2.76 -4.31
N HIS A 210 23.55 2.01 -3.39
CA HIS A 210 24.04 1.79 -2.03
C HIS A 210 25.17 0.76 -1.95
N ALA A 211 25.18 -0.25 -2.82
CA ALA A 211 26.14 -1.36 -2.75
C ALA A 211 27.61 -0.89 -2.75
N ARG A 212 27.90 0.23 -3.42
CA ARG A 212 29.27 0.76 -3.54
C ARG A 212 29.88 1.21 -2.21
N ASP A 213 29.04 1.67 -1.28
CA ASP A 213 29.48 2.24 -0.01
C ASP A 213 29.28 1.29 1.17
N ILE A 214 28.70 0.11 0.96
CA ILE A 214 28.33 -0.81 2.04
C ILE A 214 29.53 -1.25 2.87
N ASP A 215 30.68 -1.52 2.24
CA ASP A 215 31.87 -1.95 2.96
C ASP A 215 32.35 -0.91 3.98
N LYS A 216 32.12 0.37 3.74
CA LYS A 216 32.37 1.45 4.69
C LYS A 216 31.49 1.32 5.94
N TYR A 217 30.21 1.00 5.78
CA TYR A 217 29.29 0.81 6.91
C TYR A 217 29.62 -0.46 7.68
N LEU A 218 29.95 -1.55 6.99
CA LEU A 218 30.38 -2.80 7.62
C LEU A 218 31.67 -2.62 8.41
N ALA A 219 32.66 -1.89 7.87
CA ALA A 219 33.90 -1.57 8.60
C ALA A 219 33.65 -0.76 9.86
N GLN A 220 32.71 0.20 9.86
CA GLN A 220 32.29 0.95 11.06
C GLN A 220 31.70 0.04 12.15
N LEU A 221 31.10 -1.09 11.77
CA LEU A 221 30.53 -2.09 12.67
C LEU A 221 31.53 -3.20 13.05
N GLY A 222 32.81 -3.05 12.65
CA GLY A 222 33.88 -4.00 12.98
C GLY A 222 33.93 -5.24 12.09
N VAL A 223 33.17 -5.26 10.98
CA VAL A 223 33.28 -6.32 9.96
C VAL A 223 34.38 -5.91 8.98
N LEU A 224 35.52 -6.58 9.09
CA LEU A 224 36.64 -6.41 8.17
C LEU A 224 36.48 -7.39 7.01
N ASN A 225 36.72 -6.93 5.79
CA ASN A 225 36.83 -7.79 4.59
C ASN A 225 38.18 -8.42 4.51
#